data_737f1926ab142ee4db72064328fa316e
#
_entry.id   737f1926ab142ee4db72064328fa316e
#
_cell.length_a   1.000
_cell.length_b   1.000
_cell.length_c   1.000
_cell.angle_alpha   90.00
_cell.angle_beta   90.00
_cell.angle_gamma   90.00
#
_symmetry.space_group_name_H-M   'P 1'
#
loop_
_entity.id
_entity.type
_entity.pdbx_description
1 polymer ?
#
loop_
_entity_poly.entity_id
_entity_poly.type
_entity_poly.pdbx_seq_one_letter_code
_entity_poly.pdbx_strand_id
1 'polypeptide(L)'
;YYYFKRSPSKAPFYELEDVVKDLSFALEDKERHGQKLPLIVLLDNGSTEEDIVALMQAKIYDVEVVVIDHHSPGDLITKEEKDGEIVGGTVAVDEYVDTHVNPYLVGGDSQLTAGALATEVAHIINPEIKDLIKHLPAIAALGDHAECGEVYQYLELAAEKGFTKEHLAKIAECVDFEAYFLRFM
;
A
#
# COMPACT_ATOMS: atom_id res chain seq x y z
N TYR A 1 -8.77 -15.72 -6.68
CA TYR A 1 -9.79 -14.80 -6.18
C TYR A 1 -9.08 -13.60 -5.57
N TYR A 2 -9.48 -12.39 -5.93
CA TYR A 2 -9.01 -11.17 -5.30
C TYR A 2 -10.05 -10.75 -4.25
N TYR A 3 -9.61 -10.58 -3.03
CA TYR A 3 -10.45 -10.09 -1.98
C TYR A 3 -9.93 -8.72 -1.55
N PHE A 4 -10.68 -7.70 -1.84
CA PHE A 4 -10.38 -6.34 -1.43
C PHE A 4 -11.29 -5.96 -0.28
N LYS A 5 -10.73 -5.68 0.88
CA LYS A 5 -11.50 -5.23 2.04
C LYS A 5 -10.68 -4.27 2.89
N ARG A 6 -11.36 -3.48 3.65
CA ARG A 6 -10.74 -2.71 4.70
C ARG A 6 -10.38 -3.64 5.87
N SER A 7 -9.33 -3.26 6.62
CA SER A 7 -8.94 -3.93 7.86
C SER A 7 -10.14 -4.15 8.78
N PRO A 8 -10.38 -5.37 9.27
CA PRO A 8 -11.47 -5.67 10.20
C PRO A 8 -11.40 -4.90 11.51
N SER A 9 -10.22 -4.62 12.03
CA SER A 9 -10.01 -3.85 13.26
C SER A 9 -10.35 -2.38 13.09
N LYS A 10 -10.29 -1.87 11.83
CA LYS A 10 -10.40 -0.43 11.49
C LYS A 10 -9.33 0.45 12.14
N ALA A 11 -8.25 -0.15 12.61
CA ALA A 11 -7.07 0.54 13.08
C ALA A 11 -6.31 1.20 11.91
N PRO A 12 -5.48 2.21 12.17
CA PRO A 12 -4.61 2.81 11.16
C PRO A 12 -3.40 1.94 10.80
N PHE A 13 -3.21 0.82 11.48
CA PHE A 13 -2.14 -0.15 11.28
C PHE A 13 -2.72 -1.57 11.22
N TYR A 14 -1.90 -2.54 10.77
CA TYR A 14 -2.30 -3.93 10.65
C TYR A 14 -2.20 -4.63 12.01
N GLU A 15 -3.34 -5.02 12.56
CA GLU A 15 -3.43 -5.63 13.88
C GLU A 15 -3.55 -7.16 13.83
N LEU A 16 -3.22 -7.80 14.96
CA LEU A 16 -3.37 -9.25 15.12
C LEU A 16 -4.80 -9.74 14.85
N GLU A 17 -5.81 -8.94 15.16
CA GLU A 17 -7.21 -9.25 14.85
C GLU A 17 -7.45 -9.37 13.34
N ASP A 18 -6.79 -8.53 12.55
CA ASP A 18 -6.88 -8.56 11.09
C ASP A 18 -6.29 -9.85 10.53
N VAL A 19 -5.07 -10.20 10.97
CA VAL A 19 -4.40 -11.45 10.57
C VAL A 19 -5.26 -12.66 10.89
N VAL A 20 -5.76 -12.75 12.10
CA VAL A 20 -6.57 -13.91 12.53
C VAL A 20 -7.83 -14.04 11.68
N LYS A 21 -8.51 -12.94 11.38
CA LYS A 21 -9.71 -12.95 10.53
C LYS A 21 -9.38 -13.25 9.07
N ASP A 22 -8.29 -12.70 8.56
CA ASP A 22 -7.89 -12.92 7.16
C ASP A 22 -7.42 -14.35 6.92
N LEU A 23 -6.67 -14.91 7.86
CA LEU A 23 -6.13 -16.26 7.72
C LEU A 23 -7.13 -17.36 8.08
N SER A 24 -8.14 -17.11 8.94
CA SER A 24 -9.09 -18.15 9.34
C SER A 24 -9.79 -18.78 8.14
N PHE A 25 -10.26 -17.98 7.19
CA PHE A 25 -10.89 -18.46 5.96
C PHE A 25 -9.90 -19.20 5.06
N ALA A 26 -8.70 -18.65 4.92
CA ALA A 26 -7.66 -19.22 4.08
C ALA A 26 -7.16 -20.58 4.58
N LEU A 27 -7.03 -20.75 5.90
CA LEU A 27 -6.66 -22.02 6.53
C LEU A 27 -7.75 -23.07 6.37
N GLU A 28 -9.03 -22.69 6.53
CA GLU A 28 -10.15 -23.60 6.27
C GLU A 28 -10.19 -24.06 4.81
N ASP A 29 -9.95 -23.17 3.87
CA ASP A 29 -9.90 -23.50 2.44
C ASP A 29 -8.70 -24.40 2.09
N LYS A 30 -7.54 -24.16 2.72
CA LYS A 30 -6.36 -25.03 2.56
C LYS A 30 -6.65 -26.47 3.05
N GLU A 31 -7.27 -26.60 4.22
CA GLU A 31 -7.63 -27.91 4.76
C GLU A 31 -8.68 -28.64 3.90
N ARG A 32 -9.70 -27.91 3.43
CA ARG A 32 -10.80 -28.49 2.65
C ARG A 32 -10.45 -28.79 1.20
N HIS A 33 -9.62 -27.97 0.58
CA HIS A 33 -9.41 -27.99 -0.87
C HIS A 33 -7.94 -28.12 -1.29
N GLY A 34 -6.99 -28.21 -0.32
CA GLY A 34 -5.56 -28.32 -0.59
C GLY A 34 -4.95 -27.12 -1.31
N GLN A 35 -5.57 -25.95 -1.21
CA GLN A 35 -5.11 -24.74 -1.85
C GLN A 35 -3.88 -24.15 -1.14
N LYS A 36 -3.07 -23.38 -1.87
CA LYS A 36 -2.00 -22.59 -1.26
C LYS A 36 -2.60 -21.51 -0.38
N LEU A 37 -1.84 -21.09 0.65
CA LEU A 37 -2.17 -19.88 1.41
C LEU A 37 -2.20 -18.67 0.49
N PRO A 38 -3.04 -17.67 0.79
CA PRO A 38 -3.12 -16.47 -0.02
C PRO A 38 -1.84 -15.62 0.13
N LEU A 39 -1.55 -14.80 -0.86
CA LEU A 39 -0.67 -13.65 -0.72
C LEU A 39 -1.46 -12.54 -0.01
N ILE A 40 -0.92 -11.99 1.06
CA ILE A 40 -1.44 -10.79 1.70
C ILE A 40 -0.75 -9.57 1.07
N VAL A 41 -1.53 -8.62 0.58
CA VAL A 41 -1.03 -7.33 0.10
C VAL A 41 -1.62 -6.24 0.99
N LEU A 42 -0.77 -5.61 1.79
CA LEU A 42 -1.13 -4.47 2.62
C LEU A 42 -0.92 -3.19 1.82
N LEU A 43 -1.95 -2.38 1.74
CA LEU A 43 -1.91 -1.09 1.05
C LEU A 43 -2.19 0.02 2.06
N ASP A 44 -1.32 1.04 2.08
CA ASP A 44 -1.47 2.23 2.93
C ASP A 44 -1.39 1.92 4.43
N ASN A 45 -0.71 0.84 4.78
CA ASN A 45 -0.29 0.47 6.13
C ASN A 45 0.73 -0.69 6.07
N GLY A 46 1.24 -1.11 7.23
CA GLY A 46 2.13 -2.26 7.33
C GLY A 46 3.61 -1.91 7.48
N SER A 47 3.96 -0.62 7.53
CA SER A 47 5.36 -0.17 7.62
C SER A 47 5.82 0.16 9.03
N THR A 48 4.92 0.30 9.99
CA THR A 48 5.24 0.83 11.32
C THR A 48 5.54 -0.26 12.34
N GLU A 49 6.14 0.10 13.47
CA GLU A 49 6.44 -0.86 14.55
C GLU A 49 5.17 -1.49 15.13
N GLU A 50 4.04 -0.81 15.06
CA GLU A 50 2.74 -1.30 15.51
C GLU A 50 2.25 -2.50 14.69
N ASP A 51 2.70 -2.61 13.43
CA ASP A 51 2.34 -3.71 12.53
C ASP A 51 3.10 -5.01 12.85
N ILE A 52 4.23 -4.94 13.55
CA ILE A 52 5.17 -6.07 13.73
C ILE A 52 4.48 -7.31 14.30
N VAL A 53 3.63 -7.15 15.32
CA VAL A 53 2.99 -8.30 15.97
C VAL A 53 2.10 -9.07 14.99
N ALA A 54 1.38 -8.35 14.14
CA ALA A 54 0.52 -8.94 13.12
C ALA A 54 1.35 -9.61 12.02
N LEU A 55 2.40 -8.94 11.56
CA LEU A 55 3.32 -9.46 10.53
C LEU A 55 4.05 -10.71 11.01
N MET A 56 4.54 -10.72 12.25
CA MET A 56 5.10 -11.93 12.88
C MET A 56 4.11 -13.10 12.85
N GLN A 57 2.85 -12.83 13.17
CA GLN A 57 1.81 -13.86 13.15
C GLN A 57 1.58 -14.40 11.73
N ALA A 58 1.53 -13.54 10.72
CA ALA A 58 1.43 -13.96 9.33
C ALA A 58 2.63 -14.85 8.93
N LYS A 59 3.84 -14.46 9.34
CA LYS A 59 5.07 -15.23 9.10
C LYS A 59 5.03 -16.62 9.73
N ILE A 60 4.48 -16.77 10.95
CA ILE A 60 4.31 -18.07 11.61
C ILE A 60 3.44 -19.03 10.78
N TYR A 61 2.48 -18.50 10.03
CA TYR A 61 1.63 -19.30 9.14
C TYR A 61 2.22 -19.51 7.75
N ASP A 62 3.45 -19.06 7.50
CA ASP A 62 4.12 -19.16 6.20
C ASP A 62 3.33 -18.49 5.07
N VAL A 63 2.75 -17.34 5.36
CA VAL A 63 2.01 -16.49 4.41
C VAL A 63 2.95 -15.47 3.82
N GLU A 64 2.95 -15.35 2.50
CA GLU A 64 3.68 -14.29 1.81
C GLU A 64 2.98 -12.94 2.02
N VAL A 65 3.75 -11.91 2.41
CA VAL A 65 3.26 -10.56 2.70
C VAL A 65 4.00 -9.53 1.85
N VAL A 66 3.24 -8.72 1.14
CA VAL A 66 3.72 -7.54 0.40
C VAL A 66 3.15 -6.30 1.06
N VAL A 67 4.01 -5.34 1.40
CA VAL A 67 3.63 -4.03 1.93
C VAL A 67 3.89 -2.97 0.87
N ILE A 68 2.90 -2.13 0.58
CA ILE A 68 2.99 -0.95 -0.29
C ILE A 68 2.43 0.22 0.51
N ASP A 69 3.33 1.00 1.08
CA ASP A 69 2.97 2.02 2.06
C ASP A 69 3.88 3.25 1.92
N HIS A 70 3.48 4.37 2.47
CA HIS A 70 4.22 5.62 2.46
C HIS A 70 4.34 6.27 3.85
N HIS A 71 3.81 5.63 4.89
CA HIS A 71 4.01 6.08 6.25
C HIS A 71 5.46 5.92 6.69
N SER A 72 5.91 6.77 7.62
CA SER A 72 7.26 6.69 8.16
C SER A 72 7.47 5.38 8.90
N PRO A 73 8.40 4.53 8.46
CA PRO A 73 8.61 3.21 9.07
C PRO A 73 9.53 3.23 10.30
N GLY A 74 9.84 4.43 10.81
CA GLY A 74 10.85 4.61 11.85
C GLY A 74 12.27 4.72 11.30
N ASP A 75 13.28 4.45 12.15
CA ASP A 75 14.69 4.58 11.78
C ASP A 75 15.15 3.42 10.89
N LEU A 76 15.96 3.76 9.87
CA LEU A 76 16.61 2.76 9.04
C LEU A 76 17.65 1.98 9.84
N ILE A 77 17.52 0.65 9.85
CA ILE A 77 18.47 -0.29 10.46
C ILE A 77 19.72 -0.41 9.60
N THR A 78 19.54 -0.52 8.28
CA THR A 78 20.64 -0.50 7.30
C THR A 78 20.42 0.64 6.32
N LYS A 79 21.54 1.12 5.73
CA LYS A 79 21.53 2.13 4.67
C LYS A 79 22.51 1.75 3.60
N GLU A 80 22.06 1.77 2.36
CA GLU A 80 22.92 1.73 1.18
C GLU A 80 22.94 3.14 0.57
N GLU A 81 24.14 3.72 0.46
CA GLU A 81 24.31 5.07 -0.07
C GLU A 81 25.13 5.01 -1.37
N LYS A 82 24.70 5.79 -2.35
CA LYS A 82 25.40 6.01 -3.60
C LYS A 82 25.40 7.50 -3.94
N ASP A 83 26.59 8.06 -4.19
CA ASP A 83 26.76 9.48 -4.52
C ASP A 83 26.18 10.45 -3.47
N GLY A 84 26.06 10.00 -2.20
CA GLY A 84 25.51 10.78 -1.07
C GLY A 84 23.98 10.69 -0.93
N GLU A 85 23.34 9.87 -1.73
CA GLU A 85 21.88 9.61 -1.66
C GLU A 85 21.62 8.18 -1.15
N ILE A 86 20.55 8.00 -0.38
CA ILE A 86 20.09 6.68 0.06
C ILE A 86 19.43 5.99 -1.14
N VAL A 87 19.96 4.84 -1.55
CA VAL A 87 19.44 4.03 -2.65
C VAL A 87 18.82 2.72 -2.18
N GLY A 88 18.94 2.41 -0.90
CA GLY A 88 18.34 1.26 -0.25
C GLY A 88 18.47 1.34 1.26
N GLY A 89 17.53 0.76 1.97
CA GLY A 89 17.54 0.67 3.42
C GLY A 89 16.61 -0.43 3.91
N THR A 90 16.75 -0.81 5.17
CA THR A 90 15.84 -1.73 5.84
C THR A 90 15.36 -1.15 7.16
N VAL A 91 14.19 -1.56 7.57
CA VAL A 91 13.53 -1.19 8.83
C VAL A 91 13.07 -2.42 9.59
N ALA A 92 12.54 -2.25 10.79
CA ALA A 92 12.19 -3.36 11.68
C ALA A 92 11.17 -4.33 11.07
N VAL A 93 10.20 -3.85 10.31
CA VAL A 93 9.16 -4.69 9.69
C VAL A 93 9.68 -5.59 8.57
N ASP A 94 10.83 -5.24 7.96
CA ASP A 94 11.39 -6.00 6.83
C ASP A 94 11.80 -7.44 7.19
N GLU A 95 11.97 -7.72 8.49
CA GLU A 95 12.20 -9.09 8.97
C GLU A 95 10.97 -10.00 8.77
N TYR A 96 9.78 -9.41 8.65
CA TYR A 96 8.49 -10.12 8.68
C TYR A 96 7.69 -10.03 7.38
N VAL A 97 8.21 -9.37 6.36
CA VAL A 97 7.56 -9.21 5.06
C VAL A 97 8.46 -9.74 3.93
N ASP A 98 7.84 -10.16 2.84
CA ASP A 98 8.58 -10.69 1.69
C ASP A 98 8.95 -9.58 0.69
N THR A 99 8.15 -8.51 0.67
CA THR A 99 8.40 -7.32 -0.15
C THR A 99 7.87 -6.08 0.55
N HIS A 100 8.71 -5.06 0.67
CA HIS A 100 8.34 -3.76 1.23
C HIS A 100 8.63 -2.65 0.23
N VAL A 101 7.59 -1.97 -0.20
CA VAL A 101 7.65 -0.81 -1.09
C VAL A 101 7.30 0.42 -0.26
N ASN A 102 8.32 1.21 0.09
CA ASN A 102 8.15 2.42 0.88
C ASN A 102 9.23 3.46 0.48
N PRO A 103 8.84 4.73 0.19
CA PRO A 103 9.78 5.76 -0.25
C PRO A 103 10.93 6.01 0.72
N TYR A 104 10.69 5.92 2.02
CA TYR A 104 11.71 6.13 3.05
C TYR A 104 12.90 5.18 2.94
N LEU A 105 12.69 3.97 2.38
CA LEU A 105 13.77 2.99 2.19
C LEU A 105 14.80 3.44 1.13
N VAL A 106 14.44 4.40 0.30
CA VAL A 106 15.30 4.95 -0.76
C VAL A 106 15.50 6.47 -0.63
N GLY A 107 15.35 6.99 0.60
CA GLY A 107 15.59 8.41 0.89
C GLY A 107 14.47 9.37 0.48
N GLY A 108 13.31 8.85 0.11
CA GLY A 108 12.10 9.63 -0.11
C GLY A 108 11.33 9.91 1.18
N ASP A 109 10.10 10.35 1.04
CA ASP A 109 9.21 10.73 2.13
C ASP A 109 7.75 10.31 1.87
N SER A 110 6.84 10.70 2.76
CA SER A 110 5.41 10.39 2.68
C SER A 110 4.65 11.12 1.57
N GLN A 111 5.27 12.00 0.82
CA GLN A 111 4.59 12.76 -0.25
C GLN A 111 4.29 11.89 -1.47
N LEU A 112 5.04 10.79 -1.67
CA LEU A 112 4.71 9.79 -2.68
C LEU A 112 3.69 8.80 -2.09
N THR A 113 2.42 8.99 -2.38
CA THR A 113 1.31 8.31 -1.72
C THR A 113 1.25 6.81 -2.01
N ALA A 114 0.67 6.02 -1.09
CA ALA A 114 0.50 4.58 -1.26
C ALA A 114 -0.28 4.21 -2.54
N GLY A 115 -1.28 5.02 -2.92
CA GLY A 115 -2.01 4.82 -4.17
C GLY A 115 -1.17 5.06 -5.43
N ALA A 116 -0.21 5.99 -5.39
CA ALA A 116 0.74 6.18 -6.47
C ALA A 116 1.71 4.99 -6.57
N LEU A 117 2.29 4.55 -5.44
CA LEU A 117 3.15 3.37 -5.37
C LEU A 117 2.44 2.11 -5.86
N ALA A 118 1.20 1.88 -5.40
CA ALA A 118 0.40 0.74 -5.86
C ALA A 118 0.14 0.77 -7.37
N THR A 119 -0.05 1.96 -7.95
CA THR A 119 -0.20 2.12 -9.39
C THR A 119 1.08 1.75 -10.15
N GLU A 120 2.26 2.17 -9.66
CA GLU A 120 3.54 1.79 -10.27
C GLU A 120 3.80 0.27 -10.14
N VAL A 121 3.50 -0.33 -9.01
CA VAL A 121 3.58 -1.80 -8.85
C VAL A 121 2.63 -2.50 -9.83
N ALA A 122 1.41 -1.99 -10.01
CA ALA A 122 0.47 -2.53 -10.99
C ALA A 122 0.99 -2.42 -12.44
N HIS A 123 1.69 -1.34 -12.79
CA HIS A 123 2.35 -1.18 -14.09
C HIS A 123 3.46 -2.21 -14.32
N ILE A 124 4.23 -2.53 -13.27
CA ILE A 124 5.29 -3.54 -13.34
C ILE A 124 4.68 -4.93 -13.55
N ILE A 125 3.61 -5.25 -12.83
CA ILE A 125 2.92 -6.55 -12.93
C ILE A 125 2.23 -6.72 -14.29
N ASN A 126 1.57 -5.68 -14.76
CA ASN A 126 0.84 -5.68 -16.04
C ASN A 126 1.04 -4.36 -16.80
N PRO A 127 2.04 -4.28 -17.66
CA PRO A 127 2.30 -3.05 -18.44
C PRO A 127 1.17 -2.62 -19.37
N GLU A 128 0.28 -3.55 -19.76
CA GLU A 128 -0.81 -3.24 -20.69
C GLU A 128 -1.88 -2.31 -20.09
N ILE A 129 -1.99 -2.28 -18.76
CA ILE A 129 -2.96 -1.41 -18.07
C ILE A 129 -2.45 0.02 -17.85
N LYS A 130 -1.19 0.31 -18.17
CA LYS A 130 -0.53 1.58 -17.85
C LYS A 130 -1.38 2.79 -18.30
N ASP A 131 -1.80 2.79 -19.56
CA ASP A 131 -2.62 3.90 -20.08
C ASP A 131 -4.02 3.95 -19.45
N LEU A 132 -4.57 2.81 -19.03
CA LEU A 132 -5.88 2.74 -18.40
C LEU A 132 -5.89 3.45 -17.02
N ILE A 133 -4.86 3.21 -16.20
CA ILE A 133 -4.83 3.62 -14.79
C ILE A 133 -3.91 4.83 -14.50
N LYS A 134 -3.26 5.43 -15.49
CA LYS A 134 -2.29 6.52 -15.32
C LYS A 134 -2.81 7.77 -14.60
N HIS A 135 -4.12 7.91 -14.43
CA HIS A 135 -4.76 9.01 -13.70
C HIS A 135 -4.98 8.70 -12.21
N LEU A 136 -4.86 7.44 -11.78
CA LEU A 136 -5.11 7.03 -10.39
C LEU A 136 -4.11 7.66 -9.39
N PRO A 137 -2.81 7.78 -9.70
CA PRO A 137 -1.86 8.47 -8.80
C PRO A 137 -2.27 9.90 -8.48
N ALA A 138 -2.85 10.62 -9.46
CA ALA A 138 -3.33 11.99 -9.24
C ALA A 138 -4.52 12.02 -8.27
N ILE A 139 -5.44 11.05 -8.35
CA ILE A 139 -6.57 10.95 -7.41
C ILE A 139 -6.06 10.66 -6.01
N ALA A 140 -5.14 9.70 -5.85
CA ALA A 140 -4.54 9.34 -4.57
C ALA A 140 -3.80 10.54 -3.95
N ALA A 141 -2.96 11.23 -4.73
CA ALA A 141 -2.23 12.39 -4.27
C ALA A 141 -3.15 13.55 -3.81
N LEU A 142 -4.25 13.78 -4.50
CA LEU A 142 -5.22 14.80 -4.12
C LEU A 142 -6.01 14.40 -2.87
N GLY A 143 -6.35 13.13 -2.71
CA GLY A 143 -7.03 12.60 -1.53
C GLY A 143 -6.16 12.67 -0.28
N ASP A 144 -4.88 12.46 -0.44
CA ASP A 144 -3.89 12.44 0.63
C ASP A 144 -3.20 13.81 0.86
N HIS A 145 -3.66 14.85 0.16
CA HIS A 145 -3.13 16.20 0.22
C HIS A 145 -1.60 16.30 -0.04
N ALA A 146 -1.07 15.42 -0.86
CA ALA A 146 0.34 15.44 -1.24
C ALA A 146 0.66 16.63 -2.17
N GLU A 147 1.82 17.27 -1.95
CA GLU A 147 2.25 18.47 -2.67
C GLU A 147 3.65 18.32 -3.29
N CYS A 148 4.15 17.09 -3.47
CA CYS A 148 5.47 16.84 -4.08
C CYS A 148 5.49 17.09 -5.59
N GLY A 149 6.69 17.10 -6.18
CA GLY A 149 6.90 17.33 -7.61
C GLY A 149 6.24 16.28 -8.49
N GLU A 150 6.16 15.03 -8.05
CA GLU A 150 5.52 13.92 -8.76
C GLU A 150 4.02 14.12 -8.94
N VAL A 151 3.35 14.81 -8.02
CA VAL A 151 1.91 15.14 -8.14
C VAL A 151 1.62 15.95 -9.41
N TYR A 152 2.50 16.88 -9.77
CA TYR A 152 2.33 17.65 -11.00
C TYR A 152 2.43 16.78 -12.25
N GLN A 153 3.36 15.81 -12.25
CA GLN A 153 3.50 14.85 -13.36
C GLN A 153 2.25 13.95 -13.46
N TYR A 154 1.71 13.49 -12.34
CA TYR A 154 0.48 12.70 -12.34
C TYR A 154 -0.75 13.49 -12.80
N LEU A 155 -0.82 14.78 -12.47
CA LEU A 155 -1.88 15.67 -12.98
C LEU A 155 -1.75 15.89 -14.50
N GLU A 156 -0.54 16.03 -15.04
CA GLU A 156 -0.31 16.11 -16.47
C GLU A 156 -0.76 14.82 -17.20
N LEU A 157 -0.37 13.65 -16.67
CA LEU A 157 -0.81 12.35 -17.22
C LEU A 157 -2.33 12.17 -17.18
N ALA A 158 -2.99 12.67 -16.12
CA ALA A 158 -4.44 12.65 -16.03
C ALA A 158 -5.10 13.62 -17.01
N ALA A 159 -4.47 14.80 -17.24
CA ALA A 159 -4.96 15.78 -18.21
C ALA A 159 -4.92 15.25 -19.65
N GLU A 160 -3.96 14.39 -20.01
CA GLU A 160 -3.95 13.70 -21.32
C GLU A 160 -5.20 12.85 -21.55
N LYS A 161 -5.87 12.40 -20.50
CA LYS A 161 -7.15 11.67 -20.55
C LYS A 161 -8.37 12.59 -20.44
N GLY A 162 -8.16 13.91 -20.39
CA GLY A 162 -9.23 14.91 -20.29
C GLY A 162 -9.73 15.16 -18.86
N PHE A 163 -9.03 14.69 -17.84
CA PHE A 163 -9.39 14.97 -16.45
C PHE A 163 -8.78 16.30 -15.98
N THR A 164 -9.58 17.12 -15.30
CA THR A 164 -9.07 18.34 -14.64
C THR A 164 -8.77 18.06 -13.17
N LYS A 165 -7.90 18.86 -12.55
CA LYS A 165 -7.57 18.76 -11.13
C LYS A 165 -8.84 18.83 -10.26
N GLU A 166 -9.76 19.76 -10.57
CA GLU A 166 -11.00 19.94 -9.84
C GLU A 166 -11.91 18.70 -9.92
N HIS A 167 -11.93 18.05 -11.08
CA HIS A 167 -12.70 16.82 -11.27
C HIS A 167 -12.11 15.66 -10.45
N LEU A 168 -10.78 15.50 -10.49
CA LEU A 168 -10.09 14.47 -9.75
C LEU A 168 -10.18 14.68 -8.24
N ALA A 169 -10.11 15.92 -7.75
CA ALA A 169 -10.29 16.25 -6.35
C ALA A 169 -11.70 15.85 -5.85
N LYS A 170 -12.74 16.10 -6.66
CA LYS A 170 -14.10 15.66 -6.34
C LYS A 170 -14.24 14.13 -6.30
N ILE A 171 -13.54 13.42 -7.17
CA ILE A 171 -13.51 11.96 -7.12
C ILE A 171 -12.85 11.50 -5.82
N ALA A 172 -11.71 12.08 -5.44
CA ALA A 172 -11.02 11.77 -4.19
C ALA A 172 -11.93 12.01 -2.96
N GLU A 173 -12.60 13.17 -2.90
CA GLU A 173 -13.58 13.47 -1.85
C GLU A 173 -14.73 12.46 -1.80
N CYS A 174 -15.25 12.03 -2.95
CA CYS A 174 -16.31 11.03 -3.01
C CYS A 174 -15.85 9.67 -2.48
N VAL A 175 -14.63 9.24 -2.83
CA VAL A 175 -14.05 7.97 -2.36
C VAL A 175 -13.83 8.00 -0.85
N ASP A 176 -13.28 9.10 -0.32
CA ASP A 176 -13.07 9.27 1.11
C ASP A 176 -14.39 9.30 1.88
N PHE A 177 -15.40 10.02 1.36
CA PHE A 177 -16.72 10.07 1.95
C PHE A 177 -17.38 8.68 1.99
N GLU A 178 -17.29 7.90 0.90
CA GLU A 178 -17.82 6.54 0.85
C GLU A 178 -17.09 5.63 1.85
N ALA A 179 -15.77 5.71 1.91
CA ALA A 179 -14.96 4.97 2.87
C ALA A 179 -15.32 5.31 4.33
N TYR A 180 -15.65 6.58 4.62
CA TYR A 180 -16.11 7.01 5.93
C TYR A 180 -17.46 6.41 6.28
N PHE A 181 -18.43 6.39 5.34
CA PHE A 181 -19.74 5.81 5.56
C PHE A 181 -19.69 4.31 5.82
N LEU A 182 -18.85 3.57 5.09
CA LEU A 182 -18.65 2.13 5.28
C LEU A 182 -18.06 1.78 6.65
N ARG A 183 -17.50 2.75 7.39
CA ARG A 183 -17.07 2.57 8.77
C ARG A 183 -18.21 2.20 9.73
N PHE A 184 -19.43 2.61 9.44
CA PHE A 184 -20.57 2.50 10.34
C PHE A 184 -21.54 1.38 9.94
N MET A 185 -21.27 0.69 8.85
CA MET A 185 -22.03 -0.47 8.39
C MET A 185 -21.33 -1.77 8.76
#